data_918c6bd4ca529660d2840c86b0d0598a
#
_entry.id   918c6bd4ca529660d2840c86b0d0598a
#
_cell.length_a   1.000
_cell.length_b   1.000
_cell.length_c   1.000
_cell.angle_alpha   90.00
_cell.angle_beta   90.00
_cell.angle_gamma   90.00
#
_symmetry.space_group_name_H-M   'P 1'
#
loop_
_entity.id
_entity.type
_entity.pdbx_description
1 polymer ?
#
loop_
_entity_poly.entity_id
_entity_poly.type
_entity_poly.pdbx_seq_one_letter_code
_entity_poly.pdbx_strand_id
1 'polypeptide(L)'
;MANPSTAAPCNPANVLERQKWNGFCELESEPAIFNVMLREFGIKGVKVQEVVSLDDELMAFLNVALLNIVNNIEGVDLGENLRHFREFTMPFTPALRGDAINNFEFVKRIHNSFARRMDILNSDLQLKAEATSKRSRSGKNRHDEFETDAGFHFIAFVPALGKVWKFDGLERQPQALGEYAPDEDWLTLVRPNILTRMAEYEEDQIEFSILSVAKDPLVELEDMLAVNVKCLEAVNRRLASHEEAEETCPGPECPASLLENTILGPDSSFNLTRHRIEGAIIPPDREVQNAKASAEELRQHKYQLSNEQRELRASILEEQQSHRADDDYATGRRFDYGPAVRAWIRFLARKRIIESLT
;
A
#
# COMPACT_ATOMS: atom_id res chain seq x y z
N MET A 1 37.22 -12.91 -20.36
CA MET A 1 36.72 -12.15 -19.19
C MET A 1 35.93 -10.96 -19.72
N ALA A 2 34.63 -10.99 -19.66
CA ALA A 2 33.78 -9.89 -20.13
C ALA A 2 33.89 -8.73 -19.13
N ASN A 3 34.15 -7.55 -19.66
CA ASN A 3 34.29 -6.31 -18.91
C ASN A 3 32.96 -5.97 -18.19
N PRO A 4 32.88 -5.83 -16.88
CA PRO A 4 31.61 -5.63 -16.17
C PRO A 4 30.97 -4.23 -16.34
N SER A 5 31.55 -3.38 -17.19
CA SER A 5 31.31 -1.93 -17.17
C SER A 5 30.33 -1.36 -18.21
N THR A 6 29.52 -2.15 -18.90
CA THR A 6 28.69 -1.60 -20.02
C THR A 6 27.18 -1.68 -19.83
N ALA A 7 26.69 -1.97 -18.65
CA ALA A 7 25.24 -1.98 -18.42
C ALA A 7 24.78 -0.57 -17.96
N ALA A 8 23.72 -0.06 -18.60
CA ALA A 8 23.19 1.26 -18.27
C ALA A 8 22.74 1.35 -16.81
N PRO A 9 22.99 2.47 -16.12
CA PRO A 9 22.68 2.62 -14.69
C PRO A 9 21.19 2.50 -14.37
N CYS A 10 20.31 2.83 -15.32
CA CYS A 10 18.85 2.71 -15.17
C CYS A 10 18.32 1.29 -15.32
N ASN A 11 19.16 0.31 -15.66
CA ASN A 11 18.72 -1.08 -15.75
C ASN A 11 18.52 -1.68 -14.36
N PRO A 12 17.57 -2.62 -14.18
CA PRO A 12 17.45 -3.38 -12.95
C PRO A 12 18.79 -4.05 -12.61
N ALA A 13 19.15 -4.04 -11.34
CA ALA A 13 20.30 -4.78 -10.87
C ALA A 13 20.10 -6.28 -11.12
N ASN A 14 21.11 -6.95 -11.63
CA ASN A 14 21.02 -8.39 -11.84
C ASN A 14 21.15 -9.17 -10.52
N VAL A 15 20.82 -10.45 -10.55
CA VAL A 15 20.82 -11.30 -9.34
C VAL A 15 22.18 -11.30 -8.64
N LEU A 16 23.29 -11.32 -9.37
CA LEU A 16 24.64 -11.32 -8.80
C LEU A 16 25.01 -9.99 -8.15
N GLU A 17 24.57 -8.87 -8.74
CA GLU A 17 24.77 -7.54 -8.16
C GLU A 17 23.99 -7.38 -6.84
N ARG A 18 22.74 -7.83 -6.82
CA ARG A 18 21.90 -7.84 -5.60
C ARG A 18 22.45 -8.77 -4.53
N GLN A 19 22.97 -9.94 -4.88
CA GLN A 19 23.58 -10.89 -3.94
C GLN A 19 24.89 -10.38 -3.31
N LYS A 20 25.62 -9.51 -4.02
CA LYS A 20 26.83 -8.88 -3.49
C LYS A 20 26.56 -7.73 -2.54
N TRP A 21 25.34 -7.19 -2.56
CA TRP A 21 24.94 -6.09 -1.72
C TRP A 21 24.39 -6.61 -0.37
N ASN A 22 25.01 -6.26 0.73
CA ASN A 22 24.67 -6.77 2.05
C ASN A 22 23.64 -5.92 2.82
N GLY A 23 23.27 -4.74 2.31
CA GLY A 23 22.33 -3.82 2.94
C GLY A 23 20.96 -3.78 2.23
N PHE A 24 20.13 -2.86 2.68
CA PHE A 24 18.96 -2.40 1.95
C PHE A 24 19.38 -1.30 0.99
N CYS A 25 18.94 -1.39 -0.27
CA CYS A 25 19.17 -0.32 -1.24
C CYS A 25 18.23 0.84 -0.94
N GLU A 26 18.66 2.05 -1.22
CA GLU A 26 17.77 3.20 -1.23
C GLU A 26 16.81 3.10 -2.43
N LEU A 27 15.52 3.21 -2.19
CA LEU A 27 14.46 3.13 -3.19
C LEU A 27 13.70 4.46 -3.21
N GLU A 28 13.18 4.82 -4.37
CA GLU A 28 12.26 5.95 -4.52
C GLU A 28 11.01 5.74 -3.66
N SER A 29 10.47 6.82 -3.11
CA SER A 29 9.24 6.82 -2.29
C SER A 29 7.99 6.69 -3.17
N GLU A 30 7.87 5.60 -3.90
CA GLU A 30 6.79 5.33 -4.86
C GLU A 30 5.74 4.40 -4.24
N PRO A 31 4.47 4.83 -4.04
CA PRO A 31 3.42 4.03 -3.43
C PRO A 31 3.22 2.66 -4.09
N ALA A 32 3.29 2.59 -5.42
CA ALA A 32 3.12 1.35 -6.17
C ALA A 32 4.16 0.29 -5.79
N ILE A 33 5.42 0.70 -5.59
CA ILE A 33 6.49 -0.21 -5.14
C ILE A 33 6.19 -0.73 -3.74
N PHE A 34 5.80 0.16 -2.82
CA PHE A 34 5.50 -0.23 -1.45
C PHE A 34 4.27 -1.14 -1.35
N ASN A 35 3.23 -0.88 -2.14
CA ASN A 35 2.04 -1.73 -2.19
C ASN A 35 2.39 -3.15 -2.65
N VAL A 36 3.16 -3.29 -3.74
CA VAL A 36 3.60 -4.61 -4.21
C VAL A 36 4.51 -5.27 -3.18
N MET A 37 5.43 -4.51 -2.57
CA MET A 37 6.33 -5.01 -1.53
C MET A 37 5.56 -5.56 -0.32
N LEU A 38 4.53 -4.85 0.16
CA LEU A 38 3.67 -5.31 1.26
C LEU A 38 2.97 -6.62 0.92
N ARG A 39 2.39 -6.71 -0.29
CA ARG A 39 1.75 -7.94 -0.76
C ARG A 39 2.74 -9.10 -0.88
N GLU A 40 3.96 -8.87 -1.35
CA GLU A 40 5.01 -9.89 -1.42
C GLU A 40 5.55 -10.31 -0.05
N PHE A 41 5.51 -9.43 0.94
CA PHE A 41 5.77 -9.80 2.34
C PHE A 41 4.66 -10.69 2.91
N GLY A 42 3.51 -10.78 2.25
CA GLY A 42 2.33 -11.50 2.70
C GLY A 42 1.38 -10.67 3.56
N ILE A 43 1.61 -9.35 3.65
CA ILE A 43 0.75 -8.42 4.39
C ILE A 43 -0.52 -8.17 3.59
N LYS A 44 -1.67 -8.24 4.27
CA LYS A 44 -3.00 -8.02 3.66
C LYS A 44 -3.79 -6.98 4.42
N GLY A 45 -4.73 -6.34 3.72
CA GLY A 45 -5.66 -5.38 4.30
C GLY A 45 -5.07 -4.01 4.57
N VAL A 46 -3.91 -3.69 3.98
CA VAL A 46 -3.28 -2.36 4.05
C VAL A 46 -2.83 -1.89 2.66
N LYS A 47 -2.89 -0.59 2.45
CA LYS A 47 -2.53 0.10 1.22
C LYS A 47 -1.68 1.33 1.56
N VAL A 48 -0.67 1.56 0.74
CA VAL A 48 0.14 2.79 0.76
C VAL A 48 -0.43 3.75 -0.28
N GLN A 49 -0.58 5.00 0.10
CA GLN A 49 -1.04 6.04 -0.80
C GLN A 49 -0.30 7.35 -0.53
N GLU A 50 -0.17 8.18 -1.56
CA GLU A 50 0.37 9.52 -1.42
C GLU A 50 -0.70 10.47 -0.90
N VAL A 51 -0.32 11.34 0.04
CA VAL A 51 -1.19 12.37 0.60
C VAL A 51 -0.93 13.67 -0.16
N VAL A 52 -1.88 14.06 -0.99
CA VAL A 52 -1.78 15.26 -1.85
C VAL A 52 -2.21 16.52 -1.12
N SER A 53 -3.04 16.42 -0.08
CA SER A 53 -3.53 17.53 0.74
C SER A 53 -3.54 17.16 2.22
N LEU A 54 -3.28 18.15 3.07
CA LEU A 54 -3.38 18.02 4.52
C LEU A 54 -4.78 18.37 5.06
N ASP A 55 -5.74 18.59 4.17
CA ASP A 55 -7.12 18.85 4.53
C ASP A 55 -7.80 17.60 5.10
N ASP A 56 -8.70 17.79 5.99
CA ASP A 56 -9.30 16.98 7.05
C ASP A 56 -9.48 15.44 6.89
N GLU A 57 -9.33 14.83 5.73
CA GLU A 57 -9.76 13.43 5.54
C GLU A 57 -8.65 12.39 5.28
N LEU A 58 -7.40 12.79 5.05
CA LEU A 58 -6.40 11.83 4.54
C LEU A 58 -5.00 12.06 5.13
N MET A 59 -4.73 11.54 6.32
CA MET A 59 -3.35 11.56 6.83
C MET A 59 -2.94 10.28 7.55
N ALA A 60 -1.94 9.60 7.04
CA ALA A 60 -1.13 8.62 7.76
C ALA A 60 0.21 8.40 7.03
N PHE A 61 1.31 8.15 7.71
CA PHE A 61 2.69 8.27 7.21
C PHE A 61 3.49 7.00 7.09
N LEU A 62 4.52 7.04 6.24
CA LEU A 62 5.43 5.92 5.99
C LEU A 62 6.90 6.27 5.83
N ASN A 63 7.78 5.63 6.63
CA ASN A 63 8.92 4.85 6.11
C ASN A 63 9.66 4.15 7.26
N VAL A 64 10.47 3.10 7.02
CA VAL A 64 11.20 2.22 7.95
C VAL A 64 10.38 1.72 9.16
N ALA A 65 9.43 2.52 9.62
CA ALA A 65 8.40 2.17 10.58
C ALA A 65 7.39 1.15 10.01
N LEU A 66 7.39 0.86 8.70
CA LEU A 66 6.42 -0.03 8.08
C LEU A 66 6.34 -1.38 8.81
N LEU A 67 7.48 -2.00 9.09
CA LEU A 67 7.52 -3.25 9.86
C LEU A 67 7.08 -3.06 11.31
N ASN A 68 7.34 -1.91 11.92
CA ASN A 68 6.91 -1.61 13.30
C ASN A 68 5.45 -1.18 13.36
N ILE A 69 4.97 -0.39 12.39
CA ILE A 69 3.56 0.01 12.27
C ILE A 69 2.70 -1.23 12.04
N VAL A 70 3.03 -2.01 11.03
CA VAL A 70 2.31 -3.24 10.68
C VAL A 70 2.32 -4.25 11.84
N ASN A 71 3.39 -4.28 12.64
CA ASN A 71 3.45 -5.12 13.84
C ASN A 71 2.50 -4.70 14.96
N ASN A 72 2.02 -3.46 14.97
CA ASN A 72 1.19 -2.92 16.06
C ASN A 72 -0.23 -2.55 15.63
N ILE A 73 -0.57 -2.64 14.33
CA ILE A 73 -1.94 -2.43 13.85
C ILE A 73 -2.75 -3.68 14.14
N GLU A 74 -3.85 -3.53 14.88
CA GLU A 74 -4.82 -4.59 15.09
C GLU A 74 -5.60 -4.88 13.79
N GLY A 75 -5.82 -6.15 13.49
CA GLY A 75 -6.62 -6.56 12.33
C GLY A 75 -5.85 -6.67 11.00
N VAL A 76 -4.54 -6.46 10.99
CA VAL A 76 -3.69 -6.66 9.81
C VAL A 76 -3.12 -8.08 9.79
N ASP A 77 -3.27 -8.78 8.67
CA ASP A 77 -2.60 -10.06 8.45
C ASP A 77 -1.17 -9.83 7.96
N LEU A 78 -0.21 -10.15 8.81
CA LEU A 78 1.23 -10.00 8.54
C LEU A 78 1.80 -11.08 7.61
N GLY A 79 1.02 -12.12 7.31
CA GLY A 79 1.55 -13.32 6.69
C GLY A 79 2.46 -14.13 7.64
N GLU A 80 2.85 -15.31 7.20
CA GLU A 80 3.56 -16.29 8.05
C GLU A 80 4.98 -15.84 8.40
N ASN A 81 5.75 -15.37 7.41
CA ASN A 81 7.16 -15.02 7.59
C ASN A 81 7.37 -13.86 8.58
N LEU A 82 6.59 -12.79 8.45
CA LEU A 82 6.72 -11.64 9.36
C LEU A 82 6.16 -11.95 10.74
N ARG A 83 5.12 -12.77 10.85
CA ARG A 83 4.58 -13.23 12.14
C ARG A 83 5.63 -14.02 12.91
N HIS A 84 6.27 -15.01 12.27
CA HIS A 84 7.34 -15.80 12.89
C HIS A 84 8.54 -14.91 13.25
N PHE A 85 8.94 -13.99 12.37
CA PHE A 85 10.02 -13.06 12.67
C PHE A 85 9.70 -12.18 13.88
N ARG A 86 8.48 -11.66 13.97
CA ARG A 86 8.01 -10.87 15.13
C ARG A 86 8.10 -11.67 16.42
N GLU A 87 7.54 -12.87 16.43
CA GLU A 87 7.55 -13.76 17.59
C GLU A 87 8.98 -14.09 18.04
N PHE A 88 9.84 -14.41 17.07
CA PHE A 88 11.24 -14.71 17.33
C PHE A 88 12.01 -13.52 17.93
N THR A 89 11.77 -12.31 17.43
CA THR A 89 12.51 -11.11 17.85
C THR A 89 11.89 -10.38 19.04
N MET A 90 10.69 -10.77 19.47
CA MET A 90 9.99 -10.12 20.59
C MET A 90 10.83 -10.00 21.88
N PRO A 91 11.57 -11.04 22.31
CA PRO A 91 12.41 -10.96 23.51
C PRO A 91 13.72 -10.19 23.31
N PHE A 92 14.04 -9.72 22.10
CA PHE A 92 15.31 -9.08 21.80
C PHE A 92 15.35 -7.64 22.30
N THR A 93 16.55 -7.18 22.64
CA THR A 93 16.80 -5.75 22.86
C THR A 93 16.63 -4.95 21.55
N PRO A 94 16.35 -3.64 21.58
CA PRO A 94 16.21 -2.82 20.37
C PRO A 94 17.39 -2.96 19.40
N ALA A 95 18.61 -3.00 19.90
CA ALA A 95 19.81 -3.19 19.08
C ALA A 95 19.81 -4.55 18.36
N LEU A 96 19.51 -5.63 19.07
CA LEU A 96 19.43 -6.97 18.48
C LEU A 96 18.27 -7.10 17.51
N ARG A 97 17.15 -6.39 17.71
CA ARG A 97 16.06 -6.33 16.74
C ARG A 97 16.50 -5.65 15.44
N GLY A 98 17.26 -4.56 15.55
CA GLY A 98 17.84 -3.87 14.39
C GLY A 98 18.77 -4.80 13.60
N ASP A 99 19.67 -5.51 14.28
CA ASP A 99 20.56 -6.48 13.65
C ASP A 99 19.77 -7.64 13.01
N ALA A 100 18.72 -8.13 13.67
CA ALA A 100 17.88 -9.19 13.12
C ALA A 100 17.16 -8.74 11.85
N ILE A 101 16.61 -7.52 11.80
CA ILE A 101 15.99 -6.96 10.58
C ILE A 101 17.03 -6.82 9.46
N ASN A 102 18.22 -6.30 9.77
CA ASN A 102 19.28 -6.15 8.77
C ASN A 102 19.74 -7.49 8.17
N ASN A 103 19.59 -8.57 8.91
CA ASN A 103 19.91 -9.93 8.47
C ASN A 103 18.70 -10.74 8.01
N PHE A 104 17.53 -10.13 7.92
CA PHE A 104 16.32 -10.82 7.49
C PHE A 104 16.25 -10.93 5.97
N GLU A 105 16.86 -11.98 5.43
CA GLU A 105 17.02 -12.21 3.99
C GLU A 105 15.70 -12.21 3.21
N PHE A 106 14.59 -12.67 3.79
CA PHE A 106 13.29 -12.65 3.13
C PHE A 106 12.88 -11.22 2.77
N VAL A 107 12.90 -10.31 3.75
CA VAL A 107 12.54 -8.89 3.54
C VAL A 107 13.55 -8.21 2.63
N LYS A 108 14.85 -8.41 2.88
CA LYS A 108 15.93 -7.81 2.09
C LYS A 108 15.86 -8.21 0.61
N ARG A 109 15.60 -9.47 0.33
CA ARG A 109 15.49 -9.99 -1.04
C ARG A 109 14.32 -9.33 -1.78
N ILE A 110 13.16 -9.22 -1.16
CA ILE A 110 11.98 -8.58 -1.77
C ILE A 110 12.27 -7.09 -1.98
N HIS A 111 12.71 -6.40 -0.94
CA HIS A 111 13.06 -4.98 -1.02
C HIS A 111 14.06 -4.70 -2.15
N ASN A 112 15.20 -5.38 -2.16
CA ASN A 112 16.25 -5.16 -3.14
C ASN A 112 15.87 -5.68 -4.55
N SER A 113 14.76 -6.42 -4.70
CA SER A 113 14.28 -6.84 -6.04
C SER A 113 13.84 -5.67 -6.90
N PHE A 114 13.50 -4.54 -6.30
CA PHE A 114 13.12 -3.31 -7.00
C PHE A 114 14.32 -2.40 -7.32
N ALA A 115 15.52 -2.71 -6.79
CA ALA A 115 16.69 -1.88 -6.98
C ALA A 115 17.16 -1.88 -8.43
N ARG A 116 17.45 -0.67 -8.95
CA ARG A 116 18.21 -0.45 -10.17
C ARG A 116 19.71 -0.44 -9.84
N ARG A 117 20.54 -0.55 -10.85
CA ARG A 117 22.00 -0.44 -10.65
C ARG A 117 22.42 0.91 -10.07
N MET A 118 21.73 1.99 -10.45
CA MET A 118 21.98 3.31 -9.90
C MET A 118 21.70 3.36 -8.40
N ASP A 119 20.62 2.74 -7.94
CA ASP A 119 20.23 2.71 -6.53
C ASP A 119 21.32 2.01 -5.69
N ILE A 120 21.87 0.90 -6.19
CA ILE A 120 23.01 0.19 -5.54
C ILE A 120 24.28 1.07 -5.54
N LEU A 121 24.57 1.75 -6.65
CA LEU A 121 25.73 2.63 -6.75
C LEU A 121 25.62 3.83 -5.82
N ASN A 122 24.46 4.46 -5.75
CA ASN A 122 24.21 5.58 -4.85
C ASN A 122 24.35 5.15 -3.39
N SER A 123 23.76 4.03 -3.01
CA SER A 123 23.87 3.47 -1.66
C SER A 123 25.36 3.14 -1.31
N ASP A 124 26.13 2.62 -2.26
CA ASP A 124 27.58 2.35 -2.05
C ASP A 124 28.40 3.64 -1.89
N LEU A 125 28.09 4.67 -2.69
CA LEU A 125 28.74 5.98 -2.59
C LEU A 125 28.42 6.67 -1.28
N GLN A 126 27.17 6.62 -0.82
CA GLN A 126 26.74 7.20 0.44
C GLN A 126 27.46 6.53 1.62
N LEU A 127 27.50 5.19 1.66
CA LEU A 127 28.24 4.45 2.69
C LEU A 127 29.74 4.79 2.70
N LYS A 128 30.35 4.99 1.53
CA LYS A 128 31.75 5.42 1.43
C LYS A 128 31.95 6.85 1.93
N ALA A 129 31.03 7.75 1.61
CA ALA A 129 31.08 9.14 2.10
C ALA A 129 30.94 9.19 3.63
N GLU A 130 30.02 8.44 4.22
CA GLU A 130 29.87 8.32 5.67
C GLU A 130 31.10 7.72 6.34
N ALA A 131 31.70 6.69 5.76
CA ALA A 131 32.90 6.05 6.29
C ALA A 131 34.11 7.00 6.27
N THR A 132 34.25 7.83 5.25
CA THR A 132 35.31 8.84 5.15
C THR A 132 35.07 10.01 6.10
N SER A 133 33.85 10.47 6.25
CA SER A 133 33.47 11.51 7.22
C SER A 133 33.75 11.07 8.67
N LYS A 134 33.44 9.84 9.04
CA LYS A 134 33.75 9.29 10.37
C LYS A 134 35.27 9.20 10.65
N ARG A 135 36.09 8.93 9.63
CA ARG A 135 37.57 8.94 9.76
C ARG A 135 38.14 10.34 9.93
N SER A 136 37.55 11.34 9.24
CA SER A 136 38.00 12.74 9.36
C SER A 136 37.66 13.37 10.71
N ARG A 137 36.56 12.96 11.35
CA ARG A 137 36.12 13.44 12.68
C ARG A 137 37.00 13.00 13.86
N SER A 138 37.89 12.06 13.64
CA SER A 138 38.86 11.61 14.71
C SER A 138 39.98 12.62 14.96
N GLY A 139 40.07 13.73 14.24
CA GLY A 139 41.26 14.60 14.25
C GLY A 139 41.08 16.12 14.38
N LYS A 140 39.87 16.70 14.49
CA LYS A 140 39.74 18.16 14.64
C LYS A 140 38.45 18.61 15.36
N ASN A 141 38.59 19.71 16.09
CA ASN A 141 37.70 20.48 16.96
C ASN A 141 36.19 20.51 16.59
N ARG A 142 35.41 20.33 17.64
CA ARG A 142 33.92 20.33 17.69
C ARG A 142 33.31 21.72 17.59
N HIS A 143 33.63 22.56 16.64
CA HIS A 143 32.83 23.76 16.34
C HIS A 143 32.90 24.01 14.85
N ASP A 144 31.74 24.26 14.29
CA ASP A 144 31.43 24.54 12.88
C ASP A 144 31.48 23.32 11.94
N GLU A 145 30.34 23.03 11.44
CA GLU A 145 29.89 22.32 10.24
C GLU A 145 28.73 21.37 10.55
N PHE A 146 27.59 21.95 10.91
CA PHE A 146 26.29 21.42 10.48
C PHE A 146 26.00 21.96 9.06
N GLU A 147 26.92 21.81 8.13
CA GLU A 147 26.50 21.71 6.73
C GLU A 147 25.99 20.30 6.56
N THR A 148 24.68 20.20 6.66
CA THR A 148 23.86 19.05 6.34
C THR A 148 24.12 18.71 4.90
N ASP A 149 24.84 17.61 4.68
CA ASP A 149 24.63 16.82 3.48
C ASP A 149 23.12 16.53 3.48
N ALA A 150 22.37 17.25 2.62
CA ALA A 150 20.93 17.18 2.53
C ALA A 150 20.51 15.84 1.89
N GLY A 151 20.88 14.76 2.54
CA GLY A 151 20.39 13.43 2.24
C GLY A 151 18.92 13.37 2.60
N PHE A 152 18.10 12.86 1.69
CA PHE A 152 16.72 12.56 2.00
C PHE A 152 16.67 11.69 3.24
N HIS A 153 15.92 12.08 4.25
CA HIS A 153 15.68 11.23 5.41
C HIS A 153 14.19 11.09 5.67
N PHE A 154 13.84 10.01 6.31
CA PHE A 154 12.46 9.63 6.50
C PHE A 154 12.04 9.81 7.95
N ILE A 155 10.84 10.36 8.14
CA ILE A 155 10.21 10.51 9.44
C ILE A 155 8.89 9.78 9.39
N ALA A 156 8.60 9.02 10.45
CA ALA A 156 7.32 8.36 10.58
C ALA A 156 6.60 8.81 11.83
N PHE A 157 5.30 9.01 11.72
CA PHE A 157 4.40 9.26 12.82
C PHE A 157 3.51 8.04 13.02
N VAL A 158 3.43 7.54 14.24
CA VAL A 158 2.75 6.27 14.55
C VAL A 158 1.91 6.42 15.82
N PRO A 159 0.59 6.19 15.74
CA PRO A 159 -0.22 6.07 16.93
C PRO A 159 0.01 4.69 17.56
N ALA A 160 0.49 4.66 18.78
CA ALA A 160 0.69 3.42 19.53
C ALA A 160 0.62 3.65 21.03
N LEU A 161 0.02 2.73 21.76
CA LEU A 161 -0.07 2.74 23.22
C LEU A 161 -0.70 4.03 23.79
N GLY A 162 -1.73 4.57 23.12
CA GLY A 162 -2.42 5.80 23.51
C GLY A 162 -1.62 7.08 23.30
N LYS A 163 -0.52 7.02 22.55
CA LYS A 163 0.35 8.17 22.23
C LYS A 163 0.70 8.19 20.76
N VAL A 164 0.98 9.38 20.26
CA VAL A 164 1.57 9.55 18.93
C VAL A 164 3.08 9.64 19.06
N TRP A 165 3.77 8.80 18.33
CA TRP A 165 5.23 8.73 18.32
C TRP A 165 5.78 9.26 17.00
N LYS A 166 6.83 10.07 17.09
CA LYS A 166 7.67 10.48 15.97
C LYS A 166 8.92 9.61 15.94
N PHE A 167 9.15 8.94 14.84
CA PHE A 167 10.37 8.20 14.54
C PHE A 167 11.15 8.98 13.49
N ASP A 168 12.32 9.44 13.87
CA ASP A 168 13.23 10.18 13.01
C ASP A 168 14.58 9.47 13.02
N GLY A 169 15.08 9.09 11.83
CA GLY A 169 16.32 8.31 11.71
C GLY A 169 17.57 9.06 12.17
N LEU A 170 17.50 10.39 12.29
CA LEU A 170 18.58 11.23 12.81
C LEU A 170 18.57 11.35 14.34
N GLU A 171 17.45 10.99 14.97
CA GLU A 171 17.29 11.05 16.41
C GLU A 171 17.72 9.73 17.08
N ARG A 172 18.18 9.83 18.33
CA ARG A 172 18.66 8.65 19.07
C ARG A 172 17.54 7.72 19.52
N GLN A 173 16.32 8.25 19.70
CA GLN A 173 15.16 7.51 20.18
C GLN A 173 13.87 8.14 19.69
N PRO A 174 12.77 7.35 19.62
CA PRO A 174 11.44 7.89 19.29
C PRO A 174 11.02 8.99 20.26
N GLN A 175 10.35 9.99 19.75
CA GLN A 175 9.78 11.11 20.51
C GLN A 175 8.28 10.95 20.63
N ALA A 176 7.73 11.05 21.84
CA ALA A 176 6.29 11.12 22.04
C ALA A 176 5.82 12.55 21.78
N LEU A 177 4.90 12.75 20.83
CA LEU A 177 4.31 14.05 20.54
C LEU A 177 3.19 14.42 21.51
N GLY A 178 2.41 13.45 21.96
CA GLY A 178 1.29 13.65 22.88
C GLY A 178 0.49 12.37 23.07
N GLU A 179 -0.46 12.44 24.02
CA GLU A 179 -1.47 11.41 24.24
C GLU A 179 -2.74 11.77 23.48
N TYR A 180 -3.50 10.77 23.05
CA TYR A 180 -4.81 10.93 22.42
C TYR A 180 -5.78 9.89 22.98
N ALA A 181 -7.06 10.28 23.11
CA ALA A 181 -8.11 9.36 23.50
C ALA A 181 -8.55 8.47 22.32
N PRO A 182 -9.14 7.28 22.58
CA PRO A 182 -9.54 6.36 21.50
C PRO A 182 -10.55 6.93 20.50
N ASP A 183 -11.29 7.96 20.89
CA ASP A 183 -12.27 8.69 20.08
C ASP A 183 -11.73 10.01 19.49
N GLU A 184 -10.49 10.35 19.79
CA GLU A 184 -9.83 11.54 19.25
C GLU A 184 -9.02 11.20 17.99
N ASP A 185 -9.04 12.13 17.03
CA ASP A 185 -8.19 12.04 15.84
C ASP A 185 -6.73 12.37 16.21
N TRP A 186 -5.89 11.34 16.26
CA TRP A 186 -4.46 11.46 16.54
C TRP A 186 -3.69 12.31 15.51
N LEU A 187 -4.26 12.52 14.32
CA LEU A 187 -3.66 13.35 13.28
C LEU A 187 -3.60 14.83 13.67
N THR A 188 -4.45 15.27 14.59
CA THR A 188 -4.41 16.63 15.15
C THR A 188 -3.07 16.95 15.81
N LEU A 189 -2.39 15.96 16.38
CA LEU A 189 -1.06 16.10 16.99
C LEU A 189 0.07 16.07 15.94
N VAL A 190 -0.16 15.44 14.81
CA VAL A 190 0.83 15.27 13.73
C VAL A 190 0.85 16.46 12.80
N ARG A 191 -0.32 16.96 12.40
CA ARG A 191 -0.50 18.03 11.42
C ARG A 191 0.40 19.27 11.68
N PRO A 192 0.48 19.83 12.91
CA PRO A 192 1.37 20.97 13.17
C PRO A 192 2.84 20.66 12.90
N ASN A 193 3.30 19.44 13.21
CA ASN A 193 4.69 19.02 12.98
C ASN A 193 5.02 18.97 11.49
N ILE A 194 4.05 18.52 10.68
CA ILE A 194 4.22 18.47 9.23
C ILE A 194 4.25 19.87 8.64
N LEU A 195 3.24 20.69 8.99
CA LEU A 195 3.14 22.07 8.48
C LEU A 195 4.39 22.88 8.80
N THR A 196 4.96 22.72 10.00
CA THR A 196 6.21 23.37 10.39
C THR A 196 7.36 22.95 9.47
N ARG A 197 7.48 21.65 9.21
CA ARG A 197 8.52 21.14 8.30
C ARG A 197 8.30 21.55 6.86
N MET A 198 7.06 21.56 6.39
CA MET A 198 6.73 22.07 5.06
C MET A 198 7.24 23.51 4.89
N ALA A 199 6.96 24.36 5.87
CA ALA A 199 7.42 25.75 5.84
C ALA A 199 8.96 25.86 5.85
N GLU A 200 9.65 25.03 6.63
CA GLU A 200 11.13 24.95 6.65
C GLU A 200 11.69 24.55 5.28
N TYR A 201 11.10 23.56 4.62
CA TYR A 201 11.58 23.05 3.34
C TYR A 201 11.21 23.92 2.15
N GLU A 202 10.09 24.68 2.21
CA GLU A 202 9.74 25.67 1.19
C GLU A 202 10.81 26.77 1.06
N GLU A 203 11.42 27.20 2.16
CA GLU A 203 12.53 28.15 2.15
C GLU A 203 13.77 27.60 1.41
N ASP A 204 14.05 26.30 1.55
CA ASP A 204 15.20 25.61 0.96
C ASP A 204 14.91 25.01 -0.44
N GLN A 205 13.69 25.14 -0.97
CA GLN A 205 13.23 24.53 -2.24
C GLN A 205 13.41 23.01 -2.29
N ILE A 206 13.26 22.33 -1.16
CA ILE A 206 13.34 20.86 -1.06
C ILE A 206 11.96 20.26 -1.28
N GLU A 207 11.85 19.39 -2.28
CA GLU A 207 10.64 18.61 -2.50
C GLU A 207 10.56 17.45 -1.50
N PHE A 208 9.39 17.23 -0.93
CA PHE A 208 9.11 16.07 -0.07
C PHE A 208 7.74 15.47 -0.43
N SER A 209 7.61 14.18 -0.18
CA SER A 209 6.35 13.47 -0.34
C SER A 209 5.87 12.94 1.00
N ILE A 210 4.55 12.92 1.15
CA ILE A 210 3.89 12.37 2.31
C ILE A 210 3.19 11.09 1.90
N LEU A 211 3.54 9.98 2.54
CA LEU A 211 2.92 8.69 2.29
C LEU A 211 2.10 8.24 3.49
N SER A 212 0.96 7.64 3.22
CA SER A 212 0.10 7.05 4.24
C SER A 212 0.03 5.52 4.12
N VAL A 213 -0.07 4.85 5.26
CA VAL A 213 -0.54 3.45 5.34
C VAL A 213 -1.97 3.49 5.83
N ALA A 214 -2.89 3.12 4.98
CA ALA A 214 -4.30 3.05 5.29
C ALA A 214 -4.81 1.61 5.19
N LYS A 215 -6.00 1.37 5.69
CA LYS A 215 -6.72 0.11 5.45
C LYS A 215 -7.03 -0.01 3.97
N ASP A 216 -6.74 -1.16 3.39
CA ASP A 216 -7.14 -1.46 2.01
C ASP A 216 -8.67 -1.65 1.97
N PRO A 217 -9.42 -0.83 1.22
CA PRO A 217 -10.87 -0.89 1.19
C PRO A 217 -11.39 -2.14 0.46
N LEU A 218 -10.57 -2.80 -0.36
CA LEU A 218 -11.00 -3.88 -1.22
C LEU A 218 -11.66 -5.03 -0.44
N VAL A 219 -11.06 -5.44 0.67
CA VAL A 219 -11.60 -6.55 1.49
C VAL A 219 -12.97 -6.19 2.09
N GLU A 220 -13.11 -4.96 2.58
CA GLU A 220 -14.36 -4.47 3.15
C GLU A 220 -15.46 -4.33 2.10
N LEU A 221 -15.12 -3.79 0.92
CA LEU A 221 -16.05 -3.68 -0.21
C LEU A 221 -16.54 -5.05 -0.67
N GLU A 222 -15.65 -6.04 -0.73
CA GLU A 222 -16.01 -7.42 -1.06
C GLU A 222 -16.92 -8.06 0.02
N ASP A 223 -16.70 -7.77 1.30
CA ASP A 223 -17.57 -8.23 2.39
C ASP A 223 -18.94 -7.53 2.34
N MET A 224 -18.98 -6.23 2.06
CA MET A 224 -20.23 -5.50 1.84
C MET A 224 -21.01 -6.07 0.65
N LEU A 225 -20.32 -6.43 -0.43
CA LEU A 225 -20.94 -7.08 -1.59
C LEU A 225 -21.50 -8.46 -1.22
N ALA A 226 -20.80 -9.25 -0.41
CA ALA A 226 -21.29 -10.54 0.07
C ALA A 226 -22.57 -10.40 0.92
N VAL A 227 -22.62 -9.40 1.80
CA VAL A 227 -23.83 -9.06 2.59
C VAL A 227 -24.97 -8.63 1.66
N ASN A 228 -24.70 -7.78 0.68
CA ASN A 228 -25.70 -7.31 -0.28
C ASN A 228 -26.30 -8.49 -1.08
N VAL A 229 -25.47 -9.38 -1.63
CA VAL A 229 -25.91 -10.57 -2.36
C VAL A 229 -26.74 -11.49 -1.46
N LYS A 230 -26.32 -11.72 -0.21
CA LYS A 230 -27.11 -12.51 0.73
C LYS A 230 -28.48 -11.90 1.04
N CYS A 231 -28.55 -10.58 1.19
CA CYS A 231 -29.80 -9.85 1.35
C CYS A 231 -30.70 -10.01 0.11
N LEU A 232 -30.15 -9.91 -1.09
CA LEU A 232 -30.87 -10.10 -2.34
C LEU A 232 -31.40 -11.54 -2.48
N GLU A 233 -30.60 -12.54 -2.13
CA GLU A 233 -31.06 -13.93 -2.10
C GLU A 233 -32.24 -14.12 -1.14
N ALA A 234 -32.19 -13.48 0.05
CA ALA A 234 -33.26 -13.55 1.05
C ALA A 234 -34.56 -12.84 0.55
N VAL A 235 -34.42 -11.65 0.00
CA VAL A 235 -35.54 -10.88 -0.58
C VAL A 235 -36.20 -11.65 -1.74
N ASN A 236 -35.42 -12.19 -2.67
CA ASN A 236 -35.94 -12.97 -3.80
C ASN A 236 -36.65 -14.25 -3.32
N ARG A 237 -36.15 -14.94 -2.33
CA ARG A 237 -36.81 -16.15 -1.76
C ARG A 237 -38.19 -15.80 -1.17
N ARG A 238 -38.30 -14.66 -0.51
CA ARG A 238 -39.58 -14.20 0.04
C ARG A 238 -40.55 -13.73 -1.03
N LEU A 239 -40.07 -12.98 -2.05
CA LEU A 239 -40.91 -12.59 -3.18
C LEU A 239 -41.48 -13.81 -3.87
N ALA A 240 -40.69 -14.84 -4.15
CA ALA A 240 -41.17 -16.10 -4.73
C ALA A 240 -42.30 -16.75 -3.89
N SER A 241 -42.13 -16.76 -2.53
CA SER A 241 -43.19 -17.29 -1.64
C SER A 241 -44.46 -16.44 -1.61
N HIS A 242 -44.39 -15.14 -1.94
CA HIS A 242 -45.54 -14.27 -2.07
C HIS A 242 -46.24 -14.43 -3.45
N GLU A 243 -45.47 -14.61 -4.53
CA GLU A 243 -45.97 -14.81 -5.88
C GLU A 243 -46.70 -16.17 -6.03
N GLU A 244 -46.27 -17.21 -5.34
CA GLU A 244 -46.94 -18.49 -5.23
C GLU A 244 -48.29 -18.39 -4.47
N ALA A 245 -48.45 -17.38 -3.59
CA ALA A 245 -49.68 -17.15 -2.83
C ALA A 245 -50.69 -16.23 -3.55
N GLU A 246 -50.28 -15.46 -4.52
CA GLU A 246 -51.10 -14.54 -5.33
C GLU A 246 -51.11 -14.95 -6.81
N GLU A 247 -51.96 -15.92 -7.17
CA GLU A 247 -52.27 -16.19 -8.57
C GLU A 247 -53.19 -15.07 -9.12
N THR A 248 -52.69 -13.81 -9.25
CA THR A 248 -53.38 -12.85 -10.15
C THR A 248 -52.62 -11.52 -10.31
N CYS A 249 -52.44 -11.14 -11.55
CA CYS A 249 -52.13 -9.83 -12.12
C CYS A 249 -50.70 -9.33 -12.19
N PRO A 250 -50.17 -9.01 -13.38
CA PRO A 250 -48.90 -8.34 -13.55
C PRO A 250 -49.08 -6.84 -13.23
N GLY A 251 -48.44 -6.39 -12.16
CA GLY A 251 -48.28 -4.97 -11.84
C GLY A 251 -47.27 -4.27 -12.75
N PRO A 252 -47.25 -2.91 -12.77
CA PRO A 252 -46.45 -2.14 -13.70
C PRO A 252 -44.96 -2.39 -13.52
N GLU A 253 -44.31 -2.54 -14.64
CA GLU A 253 -42.91 -2.92 -14.90
C GLU A 253 -41.88 -2.21 -14.03
N CYS A 254 -41.19 -2.98 -13.19
CA CYS A 254 -39.80 -2.61 -12.78
C CYS A 254 -38.95 -2.61 -14.06
N PRO A 255 -38.09 -1.59 -14.31
CA PRO A 255 -37.29 -1.59 -15.52
C PRO A 255 -36.36 -2.81 -15.51
N ALA A 256 -36.65 -3.76 -16.39
CA ALA A 256 -35.96 -5.04 -16.55
C ALA A 256 -34.42 -4.87 -16.70
N SER A 257 -33.97 -3.73 -17.23
CA SER A 257 -32.58 -3.42 -17.48
C SER A 257 -31.69 -3.30 -16.21
N LEU A 258 -32.28 -3.02 -15.04
CA LEU A 258 -31.51 -2.92 -13.77
C LEU A 258 -31.28 -4.27 -13.10
N LEU A 259 -32.12 -5.26 -13.41
CA LEU A 259 -32.01 -6.62 -12.86
C LEU A 259 -31.07 -7.51 -13.70
N GLU A 260 -30.87 -7.21 -14.98
CA GLU A 260 -30.05 -8.02 -15.89
C GLU A 260 -28.58 -8.11 -15.49
N ASN A 261 -28.07 -7.14 -14.70
CA ASN A 261 -26.68 -7.12 -14.25
C ASN A 261 -26.52 -7.38 -12.75
N THR A 262 -27.57 -7.82 -12.04
CA THR A 262 -27.51 -8.06 -10.60
C THR A 262 -26.93 -9.44 -10.30
N ILE A 263 -25.87 -9.51 -9.49
CA ILE A 263 -25.27 -10.76 -9.05
C ILE A 263 -26.14 -11.36 -7.96
N LEU A 264 -26.54 -12.62 -8.14
CA LEU A 264 -27.38 -13.40 -7.18
C LEU A 264 -26.66 -14.64 -6.68
N GLY A 265 -25.33 -14.68 -6.78
CA GLY A 265 -24.56 -15.85 -6.36
C GLY A 265 -23.04 -15.60 -6.41
N PRO A 266 -22.24 -16.67 -6.35
CA PRO A 266 -20.79 -16.54 -6.43
C PRO A 266 -20.34 -15.94 -7.76
N ASP A 267 -19.33 -15.03 -7.69
CA ASP A 267 -18.70 -14.42 -8.84
C ASP A 267 -17.19 -14.23 -8.55
N SER A 268 -16.36 -14.93 -9.31
CA SER A 268 -14.91 -14.89 -9.14
C SER A 268 -14.27 -13.54 -9.47
N SER A 269 -14.94 -12.71 -10.32
CA SER A 269 -14.46 -11.37 -10.69
C SER A 269 -14.42 -10.41 -9.49
N PHE A 270 -15.25 -10.69 -8.48
CA PHE A 270 -15.37 -9.91 -7.25
C PHE A 270 -14.90 -10.69 -6.01
N ASN A 271 -14.15 -11.79 -6.19
CA ASN A 271 -13.71 -12.66 -5.11
C ASN A 271 -14.87 -13.15 -4.22
N LEU A 272 -16.06 -13.25 -4.80
CA LEU A 272 -17.31 -13.60 -4.13
C LEU A 272 -17.51 -15.12 -4.18
N THR A 273 -17.12 -15.81 -3.13
CA THR A 273 -17.31 -17.26 -3.00
C THR A 273 -18.62 -17.58 -2.29
N ARG A 274 -19.16 -18.79 -2.51
CA ARG A 274 -20.35 -19.26 -1.77
C ARG A 274 -20.14 -19.23 -0.26
N HIS A 275 -18.98 -19.65 0.21
CA HIS A 275 -18.62 -19.62 1.63
C HIS A 275 -18.63 -18.19 2.20
N ARG A 276 -18.14 -17.21 1.43
CA ARG A 276 -18.14 -15.80 1.84
C ARG A 276 -19.56 -15.24 1.95
N ILE A 277 -20.42 -15.56 0.98
CA ILE A 277 -21.85 -15.17 1.00
C ILE A 277 -22.56 -15.80 2.20
N GLU A 278 -22.38 -17.09 2.44
CA GLU A 278 -23.00 -17.80 3.56
C GLU A 278 -22.51 -17.29 4.93
N GLY A 279 -21.20 -16.99 5.04
CA GLY A 279 -20.59 -16.42 6.24
C GLY A 279 -20.95 -14.95 6.51
N ALA A 280 -21.43 -14.22 5.51
CA ALA A 280 -21.79 -12.80 5.66
C ALA A 280 -22.92 -12.64 6.69
N ILE A 281 -22.85 -11.60 7.52
CA ILE A 281 -23.85 -11.29 8.55
C ILE A 281 -24.76 -10.18 8.04
N ILE A 282 -26.03 -10.46 7.86
CA ILE A 282 -27.02 -9.44 7.51
C ILE A 282 -27.26 -8.55 8.75
N PRO A 283 -27.23 -7.22 8.63
CA PRO A 283 -27.56 -6.34 9.73
C PRO A 283 -28.97 -6.63 10.29
N PRO A 284 -29.15 -6.72 11.62
CA PRO A 284 -30.42 -7.11 12.25
C PRO A 284 -31.58 -6.21 11.81
N ASP A 285 -31.34 -4.93 11.60
CA ASP A 285 -32.37 -3.98 11.14
C ASP A 285 -32.89 -4.33 9.74
N ARG A 286 -32.01 -4.69 8.82
CA ARG A 286 -32.38 -5.15 7.46
C ARG A 286 -33.13 -6.48 7.50
N GLU A 287 -32.72 -7.38 8.39
CA GLU A 287 -33.38 -8.68 8.55
C GLU A 287 -34.80 -8.51 9.06
N VAL A 288 -35.02 -7.66 10.09
CA VAL A 288 -36.33 -7.35 10.65
C VAL A 288 -37.23 -6.61 9.63
N GLN A 289 -36.67 -5.65 8.87
CA GLN A 289 -37.40 -4.94 7.81
C GLN A 289 -37.86 -5.92 6.76
N ASN A 290 -36.99 -6.75 6.21
CA ASN A 290 -37.33 -7.75 5.23
C ASN A 290 -38.35 -8.75 5.77
N ALA A 291 -38.28 -9.13 7.07
CA ALA A 291 -39.19 -10.07 7.68
C ALA A 291 -40.64 -9.56 7.80
N LYS A 292 -40.87 -8.26 7.86
CA LYS A 292 -42.18 -7.64 8.03
C LYS A 292 -42.73 -7.01 6.75
N ALA A 293 -41.89 -6.88 5.72
CA ALA A 293 -42.21 -6.16 4.49
C ALA A 293 -43.27 -6.88 3.64
N SER A 294 -44.16 -6.10 3.06
CA SER A 294 -45.12 -6.51 2.01
C SER A 294 -44.40 -6.83 0.70
N ALA A 295 -45.10 -7.46 -0.26
CA ALA A 295 -44.52 -7.76 -1.58
C ALA A 295 -44.03 -6.51 -2.32
N GLU A 296 -44.74 -5.40 -2.20
CA GLU A 296 -44.33 -4.13 -2.80
C GLU A 296 -43.11 -3.52 -2.17
N GLU A 297 -43.04 -3.52 -0.85
CA GLU A 297 -41.86 -3.10 -0.11
C GLU A 297 -40.64 -3.98 -0.41
N LEU A 298 -40.83 -5.28 -0.57
CA LEU A 298 -39.77 -6.21 -0.97
C LEU A 298 -39.25 -5.93 -2.38
N ARG A 299 -40.12 -5.56 -3.32
CA ARG A 299 -39.70 -5.11 -4.68
C ARG A 299 -38.89 -3.84 -4.61
N GLN A 300 -39.29 -2.89 -3.78
CA GLN A 300 -38.55 -1.65 -3.54
C GLN A 300 -37.17 -1.92 -2.88
N HIS A 301 -37.11 -2.79 -1.89
CA HIS A 301 -35.83 -3.20 -1.27
C HIS A 301 -34.92 -3.89 -2.28
N LYS A 302 -35.44 -4.76 -3.13
CA LYS A 302 -34.69 -5.38 -4.22
C LYS A 302 -34.09 -4.35 -5.16
N TYR A 303 -34.83 -3.33 -5.53
CA TYR A 303 -34.36 -2.24 -6.38
C TYR A 303 -33.22 -1.45 -5.69
N GLN A 304 -33.38 -1.09 -4.40
CA GLN A 304 -32.37 -0.40 -3.63
C GLN A 304 -31.08 -1.23 -3.51
N LEU A 305 -31.19 -2.51 -3.17
CA LEU A 305 -30.05 -3.42 -3.08
C LEU A 305 -29.33 -3.61 -4.42
N SER A 306 -30.07 -3.62 -5.54
CA SER A 306 -29.47 -3.71 -6.87
C SER A 306 -28.67 -2.45 -7.24
N ASN A 307 -29.14 -1.26 -6.85
CA ASN A 307 -28.40 -0.01 -7.03
C ASN A 307 -27.15 0.03 -6.14
N GLU A 308 -27.29 -0.30 -4.86
CA GLU A 308 -26.17 -0.41 -3.91
C GLU A 308 -25.11 -1.40 -4.42
N GLN A 309 -25.53 -2.55 -4.96
CA GLN A 309 -24.63 -3.52 -5.55
C GLN A 309 -23.86 -2.97 -6.75
N ARG A 310 -24.51 -2.15 -7.59
CA ARG A 310 -23.83 -1.53 -8.73
C ARG A 310 -22.73 -0.58 -8.30
N GLU A 311 -22.96 0.22 -7.26
CA GLU A 311 -21.98 1.13 -6.69
C GLU A 311 -20.80 0.35 -6.05
N LEU A 312 -21.12 -0.66 -5.24
CA LEU A 312 -20.09 -1.53 -4.63
C LEU A 312 -19.21 -2.21 -5.70
N ARG A 313 -19.82 -2.72 -6.76
CA ARG A 313 -19.08 -3.33 -7.87
C ARG A 313 -18.17 -2.35 -8.59
N ALA A 314 -18.63 -1.11 -8.81
CA ALA A 314 -17.82 -0.06 -9.41
C ALA A 314 -16.59 0.26 -8.53
N SER A 315 -16.79 0.43 -7.24
CA SER A 315 -15.70 0.69 -6.28
C SER A 315 -14.72 -0.48 -6.20
N ILE A 316 -15.18 -1.73 -6.20
CA ILE A 316 -14.31 -2.92 -6.23
C ILE A 316 -13.47 -2.95 -7.52
N LEU A 317 -14.06 -2.67 -8.68
CA LEU A 317 -13.33 -2.66 -9.94
C LEU A 317 -12.28 -1.55 -9.99
N GLU A 318 -12.57 -0.38 -9.42
CA GLU A 318 -11.64 0.73 -9.30
C GLU A 318 -10.42 0.34 -8.43
N GLU A 319 -10.66 -0.25 -7.25
CA GLU A 319 -9.56 -0.73 -6.39
C GLU A 319 -8.76 -1.87 -7.02
N GLN A 320 -9.42 -2.81 -7.69
CA GLN A 320 -8.73 -3.86 -8.44
C GLN A 320 -7.88 -3.29 -9.58
N GLN A 321 -8.33 -2.24 -10.24
CA GLN A 321 -7.56 -1.55 -11.27
C GLN A 321 -6.36 -0.82 -10.66
N SER A 322 -6.53 -0.18 -9.51
CA SER A 322 -5.42 0.42 -8.75
C SER A 322 -4.35 -0.61 -8.39
N HIS A 323 -4.74 -1.79 -7.87
CA HIS A 323 -3.80 -2.87 -7.57
C HIS A 323 -3.06 -3.39 -8.82
N ARG A 324 -3.75 -3.50 -9.97
CA ARG A 324 -3.12 -3.90 -11.24
C ARG A 324 -2.12 -2.86 -11.73
N ALA A 325 -2.46 -1.56 -11.58
CA ALA A 325 -1.55 -0.48 -11.94
C ALA A 325 -0.26 -0.53 -11.11
N ASP A 326 -0.36 -0.80 -9.80
CA ASP A 326 0.79 -1.02 -8.93
C ASP A 326 1.66 -2.20 -9.41
N ASP A 327 1.03 -3.33 -9.76
CA ASP A 327 1.72 -4.54 -10.24
C ASP A 327 2.41 -4.29 -11.58
N ASP A 328 1.76 -3.57 -12.50
CA ASP A 328 2.32 -3.18 -13.80
C ASP A 328 3.52 -2.25 -13.62
N TYR A 329 3.42 -1.26 -12.73
CA TYR A 329 4.53 -0.37 -12.41
C TYR A 329 5.72 -1.13 -11.82
N ALA A 330 5.48 -1.97 -10.83
CA ALA A 330 6.52 -2.79 -10.19
C ALA A 330 7.18 -3.77 -11.17
N THR A 331 6.38 -4.37 -12.07
CA THR A 331 6.87 -5.25 -13.15
C THR A 331 7.74 -4.47 -14.12
N GLY A 332 7.30 -3.28 -14.55
CA GLY A 332 8.07 -2.39 -15.40
C GLY A 332 9.41 -1.99 -14.78
N ARG A 333 9.43 -1.70 -13.46
CA ARG A 333 10.66 -1.37 -12.74
C ARG A 333 11.65 -2.54 -12.67
N ARG A 334 11.15 -3.76 -12.55
CA ARG A 334 11.97 -4.99 -12.52
C ARG A 334 12.40 -5.47 -13.92
N PHE A 335 11.82 -4.93 -14.98
CA PHE A 335 12.08 -5.37 -16.34
C PHE A 335 13.41 -4.82 -16.86
N ASP A 336 14.28 -5.70 -17.43
CA ASP A 336 15.53 -5.29 -18.07
C ASP A 336 15.29 -4.83 -19.52
N TYR A 337 15.16 -3.53 -19.71
CA TYR A 337 15.03 -2.91 -21.03
C TYR A 337 16.35 -2.86 -21.81
N GLY A 338 17.49 -3.19 -21.19
CA GLY A 338 18.81 -3.10 -21.81
C GLY A 338 18.96 -3.85 -23.14
N PRO A 339 18.44 -5.10 -23.30
CA PRO A 339 18.47 -5.80 -24.58
C PRO A 339 17.72 -5.06 -25.69
N ALA A 340 16.52 -4.54 -25.38
CA ALA A 340 15.69 -3.80 -26.33
C ALA A 340 16.36 -2.47 -26.74
N VAL A 341 16.87 -1.71 -25.77
CA VAL A 341 17.60 -0.45 -26.02
C VAL A 341 18.84 -0.70 -26.87
N ARG A 342 19.63 -1.74 -26.56
CA ARG A 342 20.80 -2.11 -27.38
C ARG A 342 20.42 -2.51 -28.80
N ALA A 343 19.33 -3.24 -28.97
CA ALA A 343 18.83 -3.64 -30.28
C ALA A 343 18.39 -2.38 -31.07
N TRP A 344 17.69 -1.47 -30.42
CA TRP A 344 17.23 -0.22 -31.02
C TRP A 344 18.40 0.70 -31.41
N ILE A 345 19.39 0.89 -30.54
CA ILE A 345 20.60 1.68 -30.85
C ILE A 345 21.34 1.08 -32.05
N ARG A 346 21.50 -0.26 -32.11
CA ARG A 346 22.10 -0.94 -33.27
C ARG A 346 21.31 -0.73 -34.56
N PHE A 347 19.98 -0.72 -34.47
CA PHE A 347 19.12 -0.41 -35.61
C PHE A 347 19.30 1.01 -36.09
N LEU A 348 19.30 2.01 -35.21
CA LEU A 348 19.53 3.42 -35.53
C LEU A 348 20.92 3.65 -36.10
N ALA A 349 21.95 3.03 -35.55
CA ALA A 349 23.32 3.08 -36.09
C ALA A 349 23.41 2.50 -37.52
N ARG A 350 22.77 1.34 -37.79
CA ARG A 350 22.71 0.78 -39.15
C ARG A 350 21.98 1.70 -40.14
N LYS A 351 21.02 2.46 -39.69
CA LYS A 351 20.27 3.45 -40.49
C LYS A 351 21.02 4.79 -40.63
N ARG A 352 22.20 4.95 -40.01
CA ARG A 352 22.98 6.19 -39.94
C ARG A 352 22.24 7.41 -39.39
N ILE A 353 21.16 7.15 -38.64
CA ILE A 353 20.35 8.22 -38.03
C ILE A 353 21.14 8.92 -36.90
N ILE A 354 22.00 8.19 -36.21
CA ILE A 354 22.84 8.75 -35.12
C ILE A 354 23.83 9.79 -35.67
N GLU A 355 24.39 9.55 -36.86
CA GLU A 355 25.32 10.48 -37.52
C GLU A 355 24.65 11.85 -37.90
N SER A 356 23.31 11.87 -38.00
CA SER A 356 22.56 13.07 -38.31
C SER A 356 22.13 13.86 -37.06
N LEU A 357 22.36 13.32 -35.86
CA LEU A 357 22.01 13.93 -34.59
C LEU A 357 23.23 14.49 -33.83
N THR A 358 24.44 14.21 -34.31
CA THR A 358 25.71 14.76 -33.86
C THR A 358 26.19 15.84 -34.80
#